data_682243178a353a7e0e0d80fa2597b0fc
#
_entry.id   682243178a353a7e0e0d80fa2597b0fc
#
_cell.length_a   1.000
_cell.length_b   1.000
_cell.length_c   1.000
_cell.angle_alpha   90.00
_cell.angle_beta   90.00
_cell.angle_gamma   90.00
#
_symmetry.space_group_name_H-M   'P 1'
#
loop_
_entity.id
_entity.type
_entity.pdbx_description
1 polymer ?
#
loop_
_entity_poly.entity_id
_entity_poly.type
_entity_poly.pdbx_seq_one_letter_code
_entity_poly.pdbx_strand_id
1 'polypeptide(L)'
;MADGQSARPVFRFAPSPNGYLHLGHALSALLNGDAAKACGGRFLLRIEDIDPARCRPEYEAAILEDLAWLGLEWEEPVRRQSEHVALYRRRLDALRARGLLYPCFCSRRARNASRRRR
;
A
#
# COMPACT_ATOMS: atom_id res chain seq x y z
N MET A 1 27.29 -23.57 9.95
CA MET A 1 26.09 -23.98 9.19
C MET A 1 25.08 -22.86 9.33
N ALA A 2 24.86 -22.11 8.27
CA ALA A 2 23.84 -21.04 8.28
C ALA A 2 22.47 -21.74 8.22
N ASP A 3 21.69 -21.59 9.30
CA ASP A 3 20.30 -22.04 9.33
C ASP A 3 19.54 -21.29 8.24
N GLY A 4 19.28 -22.00 7.15
CA GLY A 4 18.43 -21.52 6.06
C GLY A 4 16.97 -21.42 6.48
N GLN A 5 16.64 -20.55 7.44
CA GLN A 5 15.27 -20.11 7.61
C GLN A 5 14.91 -19.26 6.38
N SER A 6 14.39 -19.94 5.36
CA SER A 6 13.75 -19.29 4.24
C SER A 6 12.74 -18.30 4.81
N ALA A 7 12.99 -17.01 4.61
CA ALA A 7 12.09 -15.97 5.09
C ALA A 7 10.68 -16.25 4.55
N ARG A 8 9.69 -16.34 5.43
CA ARG A 8 8.29 -16.60 5.04
C ARG A 8 7.85 -15.56 4.01
N PRO A 9 7.24 -15.96 2.89
CA PRO A 9 6.76 -15.03 1.88
C PRO A 9 5.80 -14.00 2.48
N VAL A 10 5.89 -12.75 2.01
CA VAL A 10 5.06 -11.65 2.50
C VAL A 10 4.14 -11.18 1.40
N PHE A 11 2.85 -11.23 1.66
CA PHE A 11 1.79 -10.70 0.81
C PHE A 11 1.18 -9.47 1.46
N ARG A 12 0.62 -8.57 0.67
CA ARG A 12 0.08 -7.33 1.19
C ARG A 12 -1.12 -6.85 0.37
N PHE A 13 -2.14 -6.39 1.07
CA PHE A 13 -3.17 -5.53 0.51
C PHE A 13 -2.98 -4.10 1.04
N ALA A 14 -3.09 -3.09 0.18
CA ALA A 14 -2.74 -1.72 0.53
C ALA A 14 -3.77 -0.72 -0.03
N PRO A 15 -4.98 -0.68 0.53
CA PRO A 15 -6.03 0.22 0.07
C PRO A 15 -5.83 1.66 0.55
N SER A 16 -6.32 2.62 -0.24
CA SER A 16 -6.44 4.02 0.18
C SER A 16 -7.87 4.29 0.67
N PRO A 17 -8.06 4.88 1.87
CA PRO A 17 -9.39 5.14 2.42
C PRO A 17 -10.00 6.43 1.84
N ASN A 18 -10.04 6.54 0.51
CA ASN A 18 -10.61 7.65 -0.24
C ASN A 18 -11.99 7.34 -0.85
N GLY A 19 -12.58 6.21 -0.46
CA GLY A 19 -13.87 5.69 -0.86
C GLY A 19 -14.06 4.28 -0.36
N TYR A 20 -15.24 3.72 -0.57
CA TYR A 20 -15.56 2.32 -0.25
C TYR A 20 -14.85 1.35 -1.19
N LEU A 21 -14.62 0.12 -0.72
CA LEU A 21 -14.09 -0.95 -1.55
C LEU A 21 -15.11 -1.36 -2.61
N HIS A 22 -14.62 -1.90 -3.71
CA HIS A 22 -15.42 -2.53 -4.76
C HIS A 22 -14.88 -3.92 -5.06
N LEU A 23 -15.57 -4.67 -5.94
CA LEU A 23 -15.23 -6.07 -6.24
C LEU A 23 -13.78 -6.27 -6.69
N GLY A 24 -13.18 -5.32 -7.40
CA GLY A 24 -11.78 -5.39 -7.79
C GLY A 24 -10.82 -5.35 -6.59
N HIS A 25 -11.14 -4.56 -5.57
CA HIS A 25 -10.41 -4.53 -4.31
C HIS A 25 -10.57 -5.85 -3.54
N ALA A 26 -11.80 -6.39 -3.46
CA ALA A 26 -12.07 -7.66 -2.81
C ALA A 26 -11.30 -8.80 -3.47
N LEU A 27 -11.30 -8.87 -4.81
CA LEU A 27 -10.53 -9.86 -5.56
C LEU A 27 -9.03 -9.76 -5.24
N SER A 28 -8.47 -8.56 -5.27
CA SER A 28 -7.03 -8.34 -4.96
C SER A 28 -6.69 -8.77 -3.52
N ALA A 29 -7.55 -8.43 -2.56
CA ALA A 29 -7.34 -8.80 -1.15
C ALA A 29 -7.41 -10.31 -0.95
N LEU A 30 -8.42 -10.98 -1.52
CA LEU A 30 -8.61 -12.43 -1.44
C LEU A 30 -7.44 -13.18 -2.08
N LEU A 31 -7.00 -12.81 -3.29
CA LEU A 31 -5.86 -13.46 -3.95
C LEU A 31 -4.59 -13.38 -3.11
N ASN A 32 -4.31 -12.24 -2.48
CA ASN A 32 -3.15 -12.08 -1.60
C ASN A 32 -3.29 -12.89 -0.31
N GLY A 33 -4.47 -12.89 0.31
CA GLY A 33 -4.76 -13.67 1.51
C GLY A 33 -4.66 -15.18 1.26
N ASP A 34 -5.25 -15.67 0.17
CA ASP A 34 -5.22 -17.08 -0.21
C ASP A 34 -3.80 -17.55 -0.56
N ALA A 35 -3.03 -16.71 -1.30
CA ALA A 35 -1.64 -17.01 -1.60
C ALA A 35 -0.79 -17.09 -0.31
N ALA A 36 -1.00 -16.18 0.64
CA ALA A 36 -0.34 -16.23 1.93
C ALA A 36 -0.66 -17.54 2.68
N LYS A 37 -1.94 -17.90 2.76
CA LYS A 37 -2.37 -19.16 3.40
C LYS A 37 -1.76 -20.39 2.71
N ALA A 38 -1.80 -20.44 1.38
CA ALA A 38 -1.32 -21.59 0.61
C ALA A 38 0.16 -21.89 0.80
N CYS A 39 1.01 -20.87 1.00
CA CYS A 39 2.46 -21.06 1.16
C CYS A 39 2.97 -20.83 2.60
N GLY A 40 2.09 -20.77 3.61
CA GLY A 40 2.46 -20.47 4.99
C GLY A 40 3.11 -19.09 5.15
N GLY A 41 2.79 -18.18 4.25
CA GLY A 41 3.29 -16.80 4.21
C GLY A 41 2.66 -15.89 5.27
N ARG A 42 2.99 -14.62 5.17
CA ARG A 42 2.44 -13.53 5.99
C ARG A 42 1.50 -12.68 5.13
N PHE A 43 0.38 -12.27 5.70
CA PHE A 43 -0.51 -11.31 5.04
C PHE A 43 -0.58 -10.01 5.84
N LEU A 44 -0.17 -8.92 5.20
CA LEU A 44 -0.09 -7.59 5.81
C LEU A 44 -1.14 -6.67 5.21
N LEU A 45 -1.69 -5.80 6.05
CA LEU A 45 -2.55 -4.70 5.64
C LEU A 45 -1.82 -3.37 5.84
N ARG A 46 -1.86 -2.49 4.80
CA ARG A 46 -1.36 -1.13 4.90
C ARG A 46 -2.43 -0.16 4.42
N ILE A 47 -2.74 0.83 5.22
CA ILE A 47 -3.65 1.92 4.85
C ILE A 47 -2.84 3.04 4.19
N GLU A 48 -3.20 3.37 2.95
CA GLU A 48 -2.55 4.42 2.15
C GLU A 48 -3.30 5.74 2.27
N ASP A 49 -3.18 6.36 3.42
CA ASP A 49 -3.90 7.57 3.86
C ASP A 49 -3.05 8.86 3.76
N ILE A 50 -2.07 8.89 2.86
CA ILE A 50 -1.14 10.02 2.72
C ILE A 50 -1.80 11.29 2.13
N ASP A 51 -2.98 11.19 1.55
CA ASP A 51 -3.77 12.30 1.01
C ASP A 51 -4.93 12.67 1.96
N PRO A 52 -4.72 13.60 2.90
CA PRO A 52 -5.72 13.93 3.91
C PRO A 52 -6.97 14.63 3.33
N ALA A 53 -6.87 15.16 2.12
CA ALA A 53 -8.02 15.83 1.48
C ALA A 53 -9.09 14.84 1.02
N ARG A 54 -8.70 13.60 0.71
CA ARG A 54 -9.61 12.56 0.19
C ARG A 54 -9.82 11.40 1.14
N CYS A 55 -8.86 11.15 2.04
CA CYS A 55 -8.96 10.06 3.00
C CYS A 55 -9.85 10.44 4.19
N ARG A 56 -10.72 9.52 4.60
CA ARG A 56 -11.67 9.72 5.68
C ARG A 56 -11.69 8.53 6.63
N PRO A 57 -11.85 8.77 7.96
CA PRO A 57 -11.90 7.70 8.96
C PRO A 57 -13.02 6.69 8.72
N GLU A 58 -14.18 7.14 8.21
CA GLU A 58 -15.30 6.26 7.90
C GLU A 58 -14.98 5.25 6.79
N TYR A 59 -14.17 5.63 5.80
CA TYR A 59 -13.73 4.71 4.75
C TYR A 59 -12.70 3.71 5.27
N GLU A 60 -11.82 4.13 6.17
CA GLU A 60 -10.88 3.21 6.82
C GLU A 60 -11.63 2.16 7.65
N ALA A 61 -12.61 2.58 8.46
CA ALA A 61 -13.42 1.66 9.24
C ALA A 61 -14.17 0.66 8.33
N ALA A 62 -14.76 1.13 7.23
CA ALA A 62 -15.44 0.28 6.26
C ALA A 62 -14.49 -0.72 5.59
N ILE A 63 -13.25 -0.31 5.26
CA ILE A 63 -12.22 -1.21 4.71
C ILE A 63 -11.96 -2.37 5.66
N LEU A 64 -11.75 -2.10 6.94
CA LEU A 64 -11.47 -3.13 7.94
C LEU A 64 -12.67 -4.07 8.12
N GLU A 65 -13.88 -3.52 8.15
CA GLU A 65 -15.12 -4.29 8.26
C GLU A 65 -15.33 -5.20 7.03
N ASP A 66 -15.20 -4.66 5.82
CA ASP A 66 -15.34 -5.41 4.57
C ASP A 66 -14.33 -6.55 4.46
N LEU A 67 -13.06 -6.30 4.82
CA LEU A 67 -12.03 -7.34 4.78
C LEU A 67 -12.29 -8.45 5.82
N ALA A 68 -12.75 -8.09 7.01
CA ALA A 68 -13.15 -9.06 8.03
C ALA A 68 -14.37 -9.87 7.58
N TRP A 69 -15.36 -9.23 6.95
CA TRP A 69 -16.53 -9.89 6.38
C TRP A 69 -16.17 -10.88 5.28
N LEU A 70 -15.12 -10.59 4.47
CA LEU A 70 -14.57 -11.50 3.47
C LEU A 70 -13.79 -12.68 4.10
N GLY A 71 -13.67 -12.73 5.42
CA GLY A 71 -12.93 -13.80 6.13
C GLY A 71 -11.41 -13.66 6.03
N LEU A 72 -10.90 -12.47 5.74
CA LEU A 72 -9.47 -12.20 5.70
C LEU A 72 -8.95 -11.87 7.10
N GLU A 73 -7.81 -12.43 7.44
CA GLU A 73 -7.05 -12.15 8.64
C GLU A 73 -5.68 -11.59 8.25
N TRP A 74 -5.25 -10.53 8.90
CA TRP A 74 -3.97 -9.88 8.66
C TRP A 74 -3.18 -9.70 9.94
N GLU A 75 -1.87 -9.48 9.81
CA GLU A 75 -1.02 -9.23 10.97
C GLU A 75 -1.18 -7.79 11.47
N GLU A 76 -1.25 -7.66 12.79
CA GLU A 76 -1.22 -6.37 13.48
C GLU A 76 0.22 -5.98 13.89
N PRO A 77 0.51 -4.67 14.02
CA PRO A 77 -0.39 -3.53 13.80
C PRO A 77 -0.53 -3.18 12.31
N VAL A 78 -1.73 -2.71 11.92
CA VAL A 78 -1.95 -2.15 10.57
C VAL A 78 -1.10 -0.90 10.40
N ARG A 79 -0.30 -0.85 9.33
CA ARG A 79 0.55 0.29 9.03
C ARG A 79 -0.23 1.37 8.28
N ARG A 80 -0.25 2.60 8.82
CA ARG A 80 -0.80 3.79 8.16
C ARG A 80 0.33 4.64 7.61
N GLN A 81 0.23 5.08 6.35
CA GLN A 81 1.26 5.91 5.74
C GLN A 81 1.38 7.28 6.40
N SER A 82 0.26 7.87 6.84
CA SER A 82 0.23 9.18 7.51
C SER A 82 1.11 9.22 8.78
N GLU A 83 1.25 8.09 9.48
CA GLU A 83 2.07 7.98 10.70
C GLU A 83 3.58 7.94 10.40
N HIS A 84 3.98 7.82 9.13
CA HIS A 84 5.37 7.61 8.71
C HIS A 84 5.94 8.72 7.82
N VAL A 85 5.28 9.88 7.73
CA VAL A 85 5.70 11.00 6.87
C VAL A 85 7.13 11.46 7.16
N ALA A 86 7.53 11.52 8.43
CA ALA A 86 8.90 11.89 8.81
C ALA A 86 9.95 10.88 8.28
N LEU A 87 9.62 9.58 8.27
CA LEU A 87 10.48 8.55 7.69
C LEU A 87 10.60 8.75 6.17
N TYR A 88 9.49 9.02 5.47
CA TYR A 88 9.50 9.24 4.03
C TYR A 88 10.32 10.47 3.66
N ARG A 89 10.20 11.57 4.41
CA ARG A 89 11.03 12.78 4.21
C ARG A 89 12.52 12.47 4.31
N ARG A 90 12.95 11.77 5.36
CA ARG A 90 14.36 11.37 5.50
C ARG A 90 14.86 10.53 4.32
N ARG A 91 14.03 9.62 3.80
CA ARG A 91 14.39 8.80 2.63
C ARG A 91 14.46 9.64 1.35
N LEU A 92 13.56 10.60 1.17
CA LEU A 92 13.62 11.54 0.05
C LEU A 92 14.87 12.42 0.11
N ASP A 93 15.25 12.91 1.28
CA ASP A 93 16.46 13.71 1.46
C ASP A 93 17.73 12.89 1.14
N ALA A 94 17.78 11.64 1.53
CA ALA A 94 18.88 10.75 1.18
C ALA A 94 18.96 10.51 -0.35
N LEU A 95 17.83 10.37 -1.05
CA LEU A 95 17.80 10.26 -2.51
C LEU A 95 18.19 11.58 -3.19
N ARG A 96 17.76 12.71 -2.65
CA ARG A 96 18.15 14.05 -3.13
C ARG A 96 19.67 14.26 -3.03
N ALA A 97 20.28 13.89 -1.91
CA ALA A 97 21.72 13.98 -1.70
C ALA A 97 22.51 13.13 -2.71
N ARG A 98 21.91 12.07 -3.25
CA ARG A 98 22.50 11.22 -4.31
C ARG A 98 22.21 11.72 -5.71
N GLY A 99 21.55 12.87 -5.90
CA GLY A 99 21.18 13.40 -7.21
C GLY A 99 20.10 12.60 -7.94
N LEU A 100 19.35 11.74 -7.25
CA LEU A 100 18.34 10.87 -7.85
C LEU A 100 16.95 11.50 -7.89
N LEU A 101 16.78 12.70 -7.36
CA LEU A 101 15.52 13.44 -7.37
C LEU A 101 15.67 14.78 -8.08
N TYR A 102 14.65 15.14 -8.84
CA TYR A 102 14.50 16.45 -9.44
C TYR A 102 13.07 16.97 -9.25
N PRO A 103 12.85 18.29 -9.14
CA PRO A 103 11.52 18.84 -9.07
C PRO A 103 10.77 18.65 -10.40
N CYS A 104 9.50 18.24 -10.32
CA CYS A 104 8.64 18.08 -11.50
C CYS A 104 7.37 18.93 -11.34
N PHE A 105 7.20 19.92 -12.21
CA PHE A 105 6.05 20.83 -12.22
C PHE A 105 4.99 20.45 -13.28
N CYS A 106 5.15 19.30 -13.93
CA CYS A 106 4.21 18.84 -14.95
C CYS A 106 2.89 18.38 -14.35
N SER A 107 1.79 18.87 -14.92
CA SER A 107 0.46 18.31 -14.61
C SER A 107 0.34 16.86 -15.09
N ARG A 108 -0.62 16.10 -14.56
CA ARG A 108 -0.92 14.73 -15.02
C ARG A 108 -1.24 14.69 -16.50
N ARG A 109 -1.97 15.70 -17.03
CA ARG A 109 -2.32 15.83 -18.44
C ARG A 109 -1.08 16.01 -19.32
N ALA A 110 -0.14 16.86 -18.93
CA ALA A 110 1.11 17.09 -19.66
C ALA A 110 1.97 15.82 -19.72
N ARG A 111 2.07 15.05 -18.62
CA ARG A 111 2.80 13.78 -18.59
C ARG A 111 2.19 12.73 -19.52
N ASN A 112 0.85 12.62 -19.56
CA ASN A 112 0.18 11.67 -20.43
C ASN A 112 0.31 12.04 -21.92
N ALA A 113 0.35 13.32 -22.27
CA ALA A 113 0.56 13.78 -23.64
C ALA A 113 1.96 13.42 -24.15
N SER A 114 2.99 13.50 -23.31
CA SER A 114 4.36 13.12 -23.69
C SER A 114 4.55 11.62 -23.89
N ARG A 115 3.79 10.78 -23.17
CA ARG A 115 3.81 9.31 -23.35
C ARG A 115 3.20 8.82 -24.66
N ARG A 116 2.26 9.57 -25.24
CA ARG A 116 1.61 9.22 -26.53
C ARG A 116 2.46 9.58 -27.76
N ARG A 117 3.59 10.25 -27.58
CA ARG A 117 4.49 10.68 -28.66
C ARG A 117 5.76 9.81 -28.80
N ARG A 118 5.85 8.76 -28.01
CA ARG A 118 6.88 7.72 -28.09
C ARG A 118 6.21 6.41 -28.45
#